data_ed17420b09716db5b6a506ea6ec1f1bb
#
_entry.id   ed17420b09716db5b6a506ea6ec1f1bb
#
_cell.length_a   1.000
_cell.length_b   1.000
_cell.length_c   1.000
_cell.angle_alpha   90.00
_cell.angle_beta   90.00
_cell.angle_gamma   90.00
#
_symmetry.space_group_name_H-M   'P 1'
#
loop_
_entity.id
_entity.type
_entity.pdbx_description
1 polymer ?
#
loop_
_entity_poly.entity_id
_entity_poly.type
_entity_poly.pdbx_seq_one_letter_code
_entity_poly.pdbx_strand_id
1 'polypeptide(L)'
;MIRTGMGGRFTQYFADDQDLDRKGSAQLSLAFEHPIPFIPNAKIRYVNLDTQTKSETLGQANYKINLDHSDFILYYELLDNIVSVDAGLGATVLNGDITAYTGKRVDIDKTYPIAYLSGEVKLPFTGLSAKGEATYTNFNDAKITDALAEVKYKFVDNLVVDLGLKAGYRVLNIDLDDYDNNDLKFEFKGPYVGLEAHF
;
A
#
# COMPACT_ATOMS: atom_id res chain seq x y z
N MET A 1 16.50 -22.74 -0.76
CA MET A 1 16.15 -23.31 0.54
C MET A 1 14.66 -23.10 0.71
N ILE A 2 13.86 -24.10 0.50
CA ILE A 2 12.39 -24.01 0.57
C ILE A 2 12.06 -23.94 2.07
N ARG A 3 11.56 -22.80 2.56
CA ARG A 3 10.98 -22.72 3.91
C ARG A 3 9.58 -23.34 3.86
N THR A 4 9.45 -24.55 4.32
CA THR A 4 8.17 -25.24 4.52
C THR A 4 7.66 -24.94 5.94
N GLY A 5 7.16 -23.74 6.18
CA GLY A 5 6.61 -23.36 7.47
C GLY A 5 5.53 -22.29 7.31
N MET A 6 4.60 -22.20 8.27
CA MET A 6 3.72 -21.04 8.41
C MET A 6 4.58 -19.82 8.77
N GLY A 7 4.44 -18.76 8.02
CA GLY A 7 5.15 -17.50 8.27
C GLY A 7 4.19 -16.32 8.34
N GLY A 8 4.58 -15.30 9.06
CA GLY A 8 3.88 -14.03 9.11
C GLY A 8 4.83 -12.88 8.76
N ARG A 9 4.33 -11.89 8.05
CA ARG A 9 5.08 -10.69 7.69
C ARG A 9 4.35 -9.45 8.20
N PHE A 10 5.05 -8.66 8.99
CA PHE A 10 4.58 -7.37 9.47
C PHE A 10 5.41 -6.26 8.83
N THR A 11 4.75 -5.24 8.33
CA THR A 11 5.41 -4.11 7.67
C THR A 11 4.77 -2.81 8.10
N GLN A 12 5.57 -1.85 8.53
CA GLN A 12 5.15 -0.50 8.87
C GLN A 12 5.98 0.51 8.07
N TYR A 13 5.33 1.49 7.49
CA TYR A 13 5.94 2.56 6.72
C TYR A 13 5.66 3.91 7.34
N PHE A 14 6.64 4.80 7.25
CA PHE A 14 6.51 6.21 7.60
C PHE A 14 6.99 7.03 6.42
N ALA A 15 6.16 7.92 5.91
CA ALA A 15 6.53 8.89 4.89
C ALA A 15 6.51 10.29 5.49
N ASP A 16 7.58 11.03 5.28
CA ASP A 16 7.69 12.44 5.66
C ASP A 16 8.03 13.25 4.40
N ASP A 17 7.21 14.25 4.08
CA ASP A 17 7.43 15.14 2.94
C ASP A 17 7.54 16.58 3.44
N GLN A 18 8.70 17.20 3.25
CA GLN A 18 9.09 18.46 3.88
C GLN A 18 8.52 19.74 3.22
N ASP A 19 7.72 19.67 2.17
CA ASP A 19 7.47 20.87 1.36
C ASP A 19 6.00 21.24 1.09
N LEU A 20 5.08 20.84 1.91
CA LEU A 20 3.70 21.38 1.99
C LEU A 20 3.12 20.82 3.29
N ASP A 21 2.24 21.52 4.00
CA ASP A 21 1.54 21.09 5.24
C ASP A 21 0.89 19.69 5.13
N ARG A 22 1.65 18.71 4.66
CA ARG A 22 1.26 17.31 4.49
C ARG A 22 1.54 16.57 5.78
N LYS A 23 0.52 16.02 6.37
CA LYS A 23 0.70 15.05 7.44
C LYS A 23 1.26 13.78 6.80
N GLY A 24 2.27 13.18 7.42
CA GLY A 24 2.83 11.92 6.97
C GLY A 24 1.77 10.83 6.90
N SER A 25 1.87 9.91 5.94
CA SER A 25 1.01 8.74 5.88
C SER A 25 1.66 7.57 6.61
N ALA A 26 0.84 6.76 7.29
CA ALA A 26 1.27 5.53 7.93
C ALA A 26 0.68 4.33 7.20
N GLN A 27 1.49 3.30 6.95
CA GLN A 27 1.02 2.03 6.40
C GLN A 27 1.37 0.88 7.32
N LEU A 28 0.42 -0.02 7.48
CA LEU A 28 0.57 -1.29 8.16
C LEU A 28 0.20 -2.41 7.20
N SER A 29 1.01 -3.47 7.14
CA SER A 29 0.73 -4.64 6.31
C SER A 29 1.06 -5.91 7.08
N LEU A 30 0.15 -6.87 7.02
CA LEU A 30 0.30 -8.23 7.54
C LEU A 30 0.12 -9.21 6.39
N ALA A 31 1.04 -10.14 6.23
CA ALA A 31 0.90 -11.25 5.32
C ALA A 31 0.99 -12.57 6.09
N PHE A 32 0.15 -13.50 5.72
CA PHE A 32 0.14 -14.86 6.24
C PHE A 32 0.40 -15.82 5.09
N GLU A 33 1.52 -16.53 5.17
CA GLU A 33 2.00 -17.47 4.17
C GLU A 33 1.95 -18.89 4.75
N HIS A 34 1.56 -19.87 3.94
CA HIS A 34 1.47 -21.26 4.36
C HIS A 34 1.88 -22.23 3.24
N PRO A 35 2.41 -23.42 3.59
CA PRO A 35 2.94 -24.36 2.62
C PRO A 35 1.87 -25.28 1.97
N ILE A 36 0.58 -25.08 2.23
CA ILE A 36 -0.47 -25.96 1.74
C ILE A 36 -0.78 -25.59 0.27
N PRO A 37 -0.56 -26.50 -0.70
CA PRO A 37 -0.85 -26.23 -2.10
C PRO A 37 -2.34 -25.91 -2.31
N PHE A 38 -2.66 -25.08 -3.31
CA PHE A 38 -4.01 -24.69 -3.73
C PHE A 38 -4.80 -23.80 -2.74
N ILE A 39 -4.29 -23.54 -1.54
CA ILE A 39 -4.84 -22.52 -0.66
C ILE A 39 -4.04 -21.24 -0.90
N PRO A 40 -4.69 -20.08 -1.18
CA PRO A 40 -3.96 -18.84 -1.37
C PRO A 40 -3.43 -18.30 -0.04
N ASN A 41 -2.28 -17.66 -0.08
CA ASN A 41 -1.78 -16.81 0.99
C ASN A 41 -2.68 -15.59 1.16
N ALA A 42 -2.67 -14.99 2.34
CA ALA A 42 -3.49 -13.83 2.65
C ALA A 42 -2.64 -12.62 3.05
N LYS A 43 -3.01 -11.44 2.59
CA LYS A 43 -2.38 -10.16 2.96
C LYS A 43 -3.45 -9.13 3.28
N ILE A 44 -3.24 -8.41 4.38
CA ILE A 44 -4.02 -7.24 4.75
C ILE A 44 -3.08 -6.05 4.76
N ARG A 45 -3.49 -4.95 4.14
CA ARG A 45 -2.76 -3.68 4.14
C ARG A 45 -3.71 -2.57 4.54
N TYR A 46 -3.32 -1.76 5.49
CA TYR A 46 -4.01 -0.55 5.92
C TYR A 46 -3.12 0.66 5.70
N VAL A 47 -3.68 1.71 5.14
CA VAL A 47 -3.00 2.96 4.85
C VAL A 47 -3.88 4.11 5.31
N ASN A 48 -3.33 4.96 6.15
CA ASN A 48 -3.96 6.22 6.54
C ASN A 48 -3.35 7.35 5.71
N LEU A 49 -4.19 8.10 5.01
CA LEU A 49 -3.83 9.20 4.13
C LEU A 49 -4.53 10.47 4.59
N ASP A 50 -3.91 11.18 5.52
CA ASP A 50 -4.39 12.48 5.97
C ASP A 50 -3.68 13.59 5.22
N THR A 51 -4.43 14.43 4.50
CA THR A 51 -3.86 15.61 3.85
C THR A 51 -4.73 16.84 4.04
N GLN A 52 -4.12 18.01 4.05
CA GLN A 52 -4.80 19.30 4.10
C GLN A 52 -4.25 20.19 3.00
N THR A 53 -5.13 20.72 2.16
CA THR A 53 -4.75 21.71 1.17
C THR A 53 -4.93 23.09 1.77
N LYS A 54 -3.84 23.83 1.96
CA LYS A 54 -3.89 25.25 2.26
C LYS A 54 -3.64 26.02 0.96
N SER A 55 -4.61 26.82 0.52
CA SER A 55 -4.39 27.76 -0.56
C SER A 55 -4.11 29.14 0.03
N GLU A 56 -2.94 29.68 -0.26
CA GLU A 56 -2.58 31.07 0.10
C GLU A 56 -3.21 32.09 -0.85
N THR A 57 -3.88 31.63 -1.92
CA THR A 57 -4.49 32.52 -2.91
C THR A 57 -5.95 32.77 -2.56
N LEU A 58 -6.33 34.02 -2.40
CA LEU A 58 -7.70 34.47 -2.19
C LEU A 58 -8.61 33.91 -3.30
N GLY A 59 -9.55 33.02 -2.94
CA GLY A 59 -10.56 32.46 -3.84
C GLY A 59 -10.44 30.97 -4.13
N GLN A 60 -9.39 30.25 -3.65
CA GLN A 60 -9.35 28.79 -3.69
C GLN A 60 -9.84 28.20 -2.37
N ALA A 61 -10.71 27.20 -2.46
CA ALA A 61 -11.25 26.55 -1.28
C ALA A 61 -10.19 25.65 -0.62
N ASN A 62 -10.03 25.78 0.69
CA ASN A 62 -9.25 24.85 1.48
C ASN A 62 -10.08 23.58 1.69
N TYR A 63 -9.48 22.43 1.45
CA TYR A 63 -10.08 21.11 1.67
C TYR A 63 -9.28 20.34 2.70
N LYS A 64 -9.99 19.67 3.58
CA LYS A 64 -9.41 18.64 4.45
C LYS A 64 -9.86 17.30 3.91
N ILE A 65 -8.90 16.42 3.61
CA ILE A 65 -9.11 15.08 3.11
C ILE A 65 -8.58 14.12 4.17
N ASN A 66 -9.47 13.31 4.72
CA ASN A 66 -9.10 12.16 5.54
C ASN A 66 -9.52 10.93 4.73
N LEU A 67 -8.57 10.08 4.39
CA LEU A 67 -8.84 8.89 3.59
C LEU A 67 -8.09 7.69 4.16
N ASP A 68 -8.84 6.69 4.56
CA ASP A 68 -8.33 5.39 4.94
C ASP A 68 -8.51 4.40 3.77
N HIS A 69 -7.46 3.66 3.50
CA HIS A 69 -7.41 2.69 2.42
C HIS A 69 -7.00 1.34 3.00
N SER A 70 -7.86 0.34 2.87
CA SER A 70 -7.61 -1.02 3.35
C SER A 70 -7.72 -2.03 2.22
N ASP A 71 -6.70 -2.87 2.05
CA ASP A 71 -6.71 -3.95 1.07
C ASP A 71 -6.76 -5.31 1.76
N PHE A 72 -7.57 -6.20 1.22
CA PHE A 72 -7.65 -7.62 1.55
C PHE A 72 -7.30 -8.41 0.30
N ILE A 73 -6.15 -9.10 0.33
CA ILE A 73 -5.57 -9.74 -0.86
C ILE A 73 -5.38 -11.22 -0.57
N LEU A 74 -5.81 -12.06 -1.52
CA LEU A 74 -5.46 -13.47 -1.60
C LEU A 74 -4.52 -13.67 -2.78
N TYR A 75 -3.36 -14.29 -2.57
CA TYR A 75 -2.33 -14.43 -3.59
C TYR A 75 -1.65 -15.79 -3.58
N TYR A 76 -1.05 -16.13 -4.71
CA TYR A 76 -0.20 -17.30 -4.87
C TYR A 76 1.22 -16.85 -5.18
N GLU A 77 2.17 -17.54 -4.59
CA GLU A 77 3.57 -17.47 -4.96
C GLU A 77 3.79 -18.28 -6.24
N LEU A 78 4.00 -17.58 -7.35
CA LEU A 78 4.27 -18.21 -8.65
C LEU A 78 5.72 -18.64 -8.78
N LEU A 79 6.63 -17.85 -8.18
CA LEU A 79 8.05 -18.12 -8.05
C LEU A 79 8.47 -17.75 -6.63
N ASP A 80 9.27 -18.61 -6.00
CA ASP A 80 9.87 -18.32 -4.69
C ASP A 80 11.29 -18.87 -4.62
N ASN A 81 12.24 -18.03 -5.09
CA ASN A 81 13.66 -18.35 -5.08
C ASN A 81 14.48 -17.05 -4.90
N ILE A 82 15.57 -16.90 -5.64
CA ILE A 82 16.32 -15.64 -5.78
C ILE A 82 15.40 -14.55 -6.35
N VAL A 83 14.51 -14.94 -7.26
CA VAL A 83 13.42 -14.12 -7.78
C VAL A 83 12.12 -14.69 -7.23
N SER A 84 11.31 -13.85 -6.56
CA SER A 84 9.95 -14.18 -6.13
C SER A 84 8.95 -13.41 -6.97
N VAL A 85 7.84 -14.06 -7.33
CA VAL A 85 6.73 -13.39 -8.03
C VAL A 85 5.43 -13.90 -7.42
N ASP A 86 4.59 -12.96 -6.98
CA ASP A 86 3.29 -13.23 -6.40
C ASP A 86 2.21 -12.59 -7.25
N ALA A 87 1.11 -13.28 -7.47
CA ALA A 87 -0.07 -12.73 -8.13
C ALA A 87 -1.34 -13.12 -7.39
N GLY A 88 -2.30 -12.21 -7.36
CA GLY A 88 -3.51 -12.42 -6.59
C GLY A 88 -4.67 -11.50 -6.97
N LEU A 89 -5.76 -11.70 -6.25
CA LEU A 89 -6.96 -10.89 -6.31
C LEU A 89 -7.37 -10.48 -4.90
N GLY A 90 -8.11 -9.40 -4.81
CA GLY A 90 -8.54 -8.91 -3.52
C GLY A 90 -9.66 -7.89 -3.61
N ALA A 91 -9.86 -7.20 -2.52
CA ALA A 91 -10.76 -6.06 -2.42
C ALA A 91 -10.06 -4.90 -1.72
N THR A 92 -10.26 -3.71 -2.24
CA THR A 92 -9.86 -2.46 -1.59
C THR A 92 -11.08 -1.78 -1.01
N VAL A 93 -10.98 -1.31 0.22
CA VAL A 93 -12.01 -0.56 0.94
C VAL A 93 -11.48 0.85 1.15
N LEU A 94 -12.17 1.83 0.61
CA LEU A 94 -11.91 3.25 0.79
C LEU A 94 -12.93 3.81 1.78
N ASN A 95 -12.46 4.36 2.90
CA ASN A 95 -13.29 5.05 3.88
C ASN A 95 -12.70 6.42 4.16
N GLY A 96 -13.52 7.45 4.13
CA GLY A 96 -13.03 8.78 4.43
C GLY A 96 -14.03 9.90 4.28
N ASP A 97 -13.54 11.11 4.43
CA ASP A 97 -14.32 12.31 4.21
C ASP A 97 -13.50 13.44 3.59
N ILE A 98 -14.17 14.20 2.75
CA ILE A 98 -13.68 15.44 2.19
C ILE A 98 -14.52 16.57 2.79
N THR A 99 -13.89 17.44 3.55
CA THR A 99 -14.55 18.59 4.15
C THR A 99 -14.04 19.88 3.51
N ALA A 100 -14.94 20.63 2.86
CA ALA A 100 -14.65 21.97 2.39
C ALA A 100 -14.72 22.96 3.55
N TYR A 101 -13.93 24.04 3.50
CA TYR A 101 -13.95 25.08 4.52
C TYR A 101 -15.33 25.78 4.63
N THR A 102 -16.16 25.66 3.62
CA THR A 102 -17.56 26.11 3.61
C THR A 102 -18.50 25.26 4.46
N GLY A 103 -18.00 24.16 5.07
CA GLY A 103 -18.76 23.21 5.86
C GLY A 103 -19.45 22.09 5.05
N LYS A 104 -19.30 22.08 3.72
CA LYS A 104 -19.80 20.96 2.90
C LYS A 104 -18.89 19.76 3.11
N ARG A 105 -19.48 18.61 3.47
CA ARG A 105 -18.81 17.32 3.67
C ARG A 105 -19.31 16.30 2.66
N VAL A 106 -18.39 15.52 2.12
CA VAL A 106 -18.66 14.36 1.27
C VAL A 106 -18.00 13.16 1.93
N ASP A 107 -18.80 12.14 2.28
CA ASP A 107 -18.31 10.90 2.89
C ASP A 107 -18.03 9.88 1.77
N ILE A 108 -16.91 9.17 1.86
CA ILE A 108 -16.49 8.12 0.93
C ILE A 108 -16.55 6.80 1.70
N ASP A 109 -17.34 5.84 1.20
CA ASP A 109 -17.43 4.46 1.70
C ASP A 109 -17.68 3.54 0.51
N LYS A 110 -16.60 2.98 -0.02
CA LYS A 110 -16.63 2.17 -1.25
C LYS A 110 -15.68 0.99 -1.17
N THR A 111 -16.12 -0.11 -1.77
CA THR A 111 -15.31 -1.32 -1.92
C THR A 111 -15.20 -1.70 -3.37
N TYR A 112 -13.96 -1.96 -3.83
CA TYR A 112 -13.66 -2.32 -5.21
C TYR A 112 -12.83 -3.60 -5.27
N PRO A 113 -13.06 -4.49 -6.25
CA PRO A 113 -12.16 -5.60 -6.51
C PRO A 113 -10.81 -5.09 -7.03
N ILE A 114 -9.71 -5.72 -6.64
CA ILE A 114 -8.36 -5.38 -7.09
C ILE A 114 -7.63 -6.60 -7.63
N ALA A 115 -6.77 -6.39 -8.63
CA ALA A 115 -5.72 -7.31 -9.01
C ALA A 115 -4.44 -6.93 -8.25
N TYR A 116 -3.65 -7.92 -7.86
CA TYR A 116 -2.39 -7.78 -7.12
C TYR A 116 -1.25 -8.46 -7.86
N LEU A 117 -0.11 -7.79 -7.90
CA LEU A 117 1.13 -8.33 -8.42
C LEU A 117 2.30 -7.84 -7.55
N SER A 118 3.24 -8.73 -7.25
CA SER A 118 4.47 -8.44 -6.54
C SER A 118 5.63 -9.17 -7.19
N GLY A 119 6.80 -8.54 -7.18
CA GLY A 119 8.05 -9.16 -7.60
C GLY A 119 9.20 -8.72 -6.70
N GLU A 120 10.02 -9.65 -6.23
CA GLU A 120 11.20 -9.38 -5.41
C GLU A 120 12.41 -10.10 -5.98
N VAL A 121 13.55 -9.41 -6.01
CA VAL A 121 14.85 -9.99 -6.35
C VAL A 121 15.75 -9.89 -5.12
N LYS A 122 16.20 -11.05 -4.62
CA LYS A 122 17.08 -11.19 -3.46
C LYS A 122 18.53 -11.26 -3.95
N LEU A 123 19.41 -10.40 -3.43
CA LEU A 123 20.86 -10.44 -3.71
C LEU A 123 21.53 -11.43 -2.74
N PRO A 124 21.99 -12.60 -3.22
CA PRO A 124 22.57 -13.62 -2.35
C PRO A 124 23.75 -13.08 -1.53
N PHE A 125 23.85 -13.50 -0.29
CA PHE A 125 24.95 -13.19 0.64
C PHE A 125 25.08 -11.73 1.08
N THR A 126 24.16 -10.84 0.66
CA THR A 126 24.25 -9.41 1.01
C THR A 126 23.20 -8.96 2.01
N GLY A 127 22.13 -9.73 2.20
CA GLY A 127 20.94 -9.30 2.93
C GLY A 127 20.10 -8.25 2.21
N LEU A 128 20.47 -7.85 0.99
CA LEU A 128 19.76 -6.87 0.18
C LEU A 128 18.72 -7.55 -0.72
N SER A 129 17.56 -6.91 -0.88
CA SER A 129 16.59 -7.23 -1.92
C SER A 129 15.95 -5.97 -2.48
N ALA A 130 15.44 -6.08 -3.71
CA ALA A 130 14.65 -5.05 -4.36
C ALA A 130 13.27 -5.63 -4.68
N LYS A 131 12.20 -4.91 -4.32
CA LYS A 131 10.82 -5.34 -4.51
C LYS A 131 10.02 -4.27 -5.24
N GLY A 132 9.16 -4.72 -6.15
CA GLY A 132 8.07 -3.95 -6.71
C GLY A 132 6.75 -4.59 -6.36
N GLU A 133 5.73 -3.80 -6.05
CA GLU A 133 4.39 -4.28 -5.73
C GLU A 133 3.36 -3.33 -6.35
N ALA A 134 2.28 -3.88 -6.90
CA ALA A 134 1.20 -3.09 -7.48
C ALA A 134 -0.17 -3.71 -7.20
N THR A 135 -1.16 -2.85 -6.95
CA THR A 135 -2.58 -3.20 -7.03
C THR A 135 -3.28 -2.32 -8.06
N TYR A 136 -4.24 -2.88 -8.74
CA TYR A 136 -4.98 -2.20 -9.80
C TYR A 136 -6.45 -2.59 -9.79
N THR A 137 -7.31 -1.61 -9.98
CA THR A 137 -8.72 -1.80 -10.35
C THR A 137 -9.15 -0.81 -11.42
N ASN A 138 -10.05 -1.27 -12.26
CA ASN A 138 -10.84 -0.45 -13.16
C ASN A 138 -12.24 -1.08 -13.19
N PHE A 139 -13.04 -0.71 -12.21
CA PHE A 139 -14.34 -1.34 -12.00
C PHE A 139 -15.40 -0.28 -11.70
N ASN A 140 -16.52 -0.33 -12.45
CA ASN A 140 -17.54 0.72 -12.47
C ASN A 140 -16.89 2.08 -12.75
N ASP A 141 -17.20 3.09 -11.94
CA ASP A 141 -16.73 4.47 -12.08
C ASP A 141 -15.44 4.73 -11.28
N ALA A 142 -14.69 3.68 -10.92
CA ALA A 142 -13.46 3.78 -10.16
C ALA A 142 -12.26 3.17 -10.89
N LYS A 143 -11.17 3.94 -10.97
CA LYS A 143 -9.86 3.46 -11.38
C LYS A 143 -8.86 3.77 -10.29
N ILE A 144 -8.31 2.73 -9.67
CA ILE A 144 -7.32 2.87 -8.60
C ILE A 144 -6.06 2.12 -8.99
N THR A 145 -4.93 2.80 -8.88
CA THR A 145 -3.61 2.24 -9.12
C THR A 145 -2.73 2.57 -7.92
N ASP A 146 -2.22 1.57 -7.24
CA ASP A 146 -1.26 1.72 -6.16
C ASP A 146 -0.03 0.90 -6.51
N ALA A 147 1.11 1.55 -6.62
CA ALA A 147 2.37 0.93 -6.97
C ALA A 147 3.48 1.43 -6.06
N LEU A 148 4.37 0.51 -5.67
CA LEU A 148 5.57 0.84 -4.90
C LEU A 148 6.79 0.10 -5.44
N ALA A 149 7.96 0.72 -5.25
CA ALA A 149 9.26 0.09 -5.45
C ALA A 149 10.12 0.36 -4.23
N GLU A 150 10.76 -0.68 -3.69
CA GLU A 150 11.54 -0.60 -2.46
C GLU A 150 12.83 -1.39 -2.53
N VAL A 151 13.82 -0.96 -1.78
CA VAL A 151 15.01 -1.72 -1.43
C VAL A 151 14.91 -2.08 0.04
N LYS A 152 15.21 -3.33 0.37
CA LYS A 152 15.20 -3.86 1.72
C LYS A 152 16.60 -4.34 2.08
N TYR A 153 17.02 -4.03 3.30
CA TYR A 153 18.21 -4.59 3.92
C TYR A 153 17.84 -5.40 5.15
N LYS A 154 18.09 -6.71 5.11
CA LYS A 154 17.86 -7.63 6.22
C LYS A 154 19.09 -7.58 7.13
N PHE A 155 18.90 -7.07 8.36
CA PHE A 155 19.96 -6.93 9.36
C PHE A 155 19.90 -7.98 10.46
N VAL A 156 18.77 -8.67 10.63
CA VAL A 156 18.64 -9.90 11.40
C VAL A 156 18.12 -10.99 10.49
N ASP A 157 18.80 -12.09 10.42
CA ASP A 157 18.44 -13.29 9.64
C ASP A 157 18.74 -14.53 10.47
N ASN A 158 17.72 -15.05 11.15
CA ASN A 158 17.86 -16.26 11.94
C ASN A 158 16.66 -17.19 11.73
N LEU A 159 16.67 -18.36 12.37
CA LEU A 159 15.64 -19.40 12.18
C LEU A 159 14.24 -19.02 12.70
N VAL A 160 14.15 -18.00 13.55
CA VAL A 160 12.91 -17.62 14.23
C VAL A 160 12.35 -16.32 13.68
N VAL A 161 13.21 -15.32 13.45
CA VAL A 161 12.80 -13.97 13.03
C VAL A 161 13.82 -13.39 12.07
N ASP A 162 13.33 -12.81 11.00
CA ASP A 162 14.08 -11.94 10.10
C ASP A 162 13.61 -10.50 10.31
N LEU A 163 14.53 -9.56 10.48
CA LEU A 163 14.24 -8.14 10.58
C LEU A 163 14.92 -7.39 9.43
N GLY A 164 14.17 -6.54 8.76
CA GLY A 164 14.63 -5.74 7.63
C GLY A 164 14.22 -4.28 7.73
N LEU A 165 15.11 -3.41 7.29
CA LEU A 165 14.83 -2.00 7.02
C LEU A 165 14.52 -1.84 5.54
N LYS A 166 13.51 -1.03 5.22
CA LYS A 166 13.06 -0.74 3.87
C LYS A 166 13.12 0.74 3.57
N ALA A 167 13.44 1.06 2.34
CA ALA A 167 13.29 2.40 1.79
C ALA A 167 12.77 2.30 0.36
N GLY A 168 11.83 3.15 -0.01
CA GLY A 168 11.21 3.06 -1.32
C GLY A 168 10.44 4.31 -1.71
N TYR A 169 9.73 4.18 -2.82
CA TYR A 169 8.85 5.19 -3.36
C TYR A 169 7.51 4.56 -3.72
N ARG A 170 6.41 5.24 -3.37
CA ARG A 170 5.03 4.79 -3.64
C ARG A 170 4.28 5.84 -4.45
N VAL A 171 3.41 5.37 -5.32
CA VAL A 171 2.46 6.17 -6.09
C VAL A 171 1.10 5.54 -5.96
N LEU A 172 0.14 6.29 -5.43
CA LEU A 172 -1.26 5.90 -5.33
C LEU A 172 -2.10 6.91 -6.10
N ASN A 173 -2.80 6.45 -7.14
CA ASN A 173 -3.75 7.22 -7.92
C ASN A 173 -5.14 6.66 -7.71
N ILE A 174 -6.08 7.52 -7.36
CA ILE A 174 -7.49 7.20 -7.17
C ILE A 174 -8.29 8.14 -8.04
N ASP A 175 -8.93 7.61 -9.07
CA ASP A 175 -9.86 8.30 -9.94
C ASP A 175 -11.26 7.71 -9.70
N LEU A 176 -12.19 8.52 -9.22
CA LEU A 176 -13.59 8.18 -9.00
C LEU A 176 -14.43 9.10 -9.90
N ASP A 177 -15.00 8.52 -10.96
CA ASP A 177 -15.86 9.23 -11.88
C ASP A 177 -17.32 9.18 -11.38
N ASP A 178 -18.07 10.26 -11.59
CA ASP A 178 -19.51 10.39 -11.26
C ASP A 178 -19.86 10.11 -9.78
N TYR A 179 -18.94 10.41 -8.86
CA TYR A 179 -19.21 10.30 -7.43
C TYR A 179 -19.99 11.52 -6.93
N ASP A 180 -21.28 11.33 -6.61
CA ASP A 180 -22.22 12.42 -6.20
C ASP A 180 -22.25 13.60 -7.19
N ASN A 181 -22.25 13.28 -8.53
CA ASN A 181 -22.15 14.22 -9.66
C ASN A 181 -20.84 15.02 -9.70
N ASN A 182 -19.74 14.50 -9.16
CA ASN A 182 -18.42 15.09 -9.23
C ASN A 182 -17.37 14.04 -9.58
N ASP A 183 -16.37 14.42 -10.36
CA ASP A 183 -15.19 13.62 -10.61
C ASP A 183 -14.15 13.91 -9.52
N LEU A 184 -13.72 12.88 -8.80
CA LEU A 184 -12.73 12.98 -7.74
C LEU A 184 -11.44 12.31 -8.19
N LYS A 185 -10.34 13.09 -8.21
CA LYS A 185 -9.01 12.57 -8.56
C LYS A 185 -8.02 12.90 -7.45
N PHE A 186 -7.37 11.85 -6.95
CA PHE A 186 -6.35 11.97 -5.91
C PHE A 186 -5.07 11.31 -6.38
N GLU A 187 -3.96 11.99 -6.20
CA GLU A 187 -2.62 11.45 -6.41
C GLU A 187 -1.81 11.63 -5.14
N PHE A 188 -1.36 10.51 -4.57
CA PHE A 188 -0.44 10.47 -3.43
C PHE A 188 0.84 9.80 -3.89
N LYS A 189 1.97 10.50 -3.75
CA LYS A 189 3.27 9.98 -4.13
C LYS A 189 4.37 10.49 -3.21
N GLY A 190 5.31 9.64 -2.88
CA GLY A 190 6.41 10.06 -2.02
C GLY A 190 7.36 8.93 -1.66
N PRO A 191 8.55 9.31 -1.14
CA PRO A 191 9.46 8.36 -0.53
C PRO A 191 8.91 7.88 0.81
N TYR A 192 9.33 6.69 1.21
CA TYR A 192 9.01 6.15 2.52
C TYR A 192 10.16 5.31 3.08
N VAL A 193 10.14 5.14 4.38
CA VAL A 193 10.99 4.19 5.09
C VAL A 193 10.10 3.27 5.93
N GLY A 194 10.55 2.06 6.19
CA GLY A 194 9.76 1.09 6.93
C GLY A 194 10.58 -0.02 7.54
N LEU A 195 9.94 -0.77 8.43
CA LEU A 195 10.48 -1.98 9.04
C LEU A 195 9.66 -3.18 8.59
N GLU A 196 10.32 -4.29 8.39
CA GLU A 196 9.69 -5.59 8.14
C GLU A 196 10.18 -6.60 9.14
N ALA A 197 9.25 -7.35 9.71
CA ALA A 197 9.54 -8.55 10.48
C ALA A 197 8.88 -9.75 9.79
N HIS A 198 9.64 -10.84 9.64
CA HIS A 198 9.17 -12.11 9.10
C HIS A 198 9.47 -13.21 10.10
N PHE A 199 8.47 -14.07 10.42
CA PHE A 199 8.54 -15.13 11.42
C PHE A 199 7.76 -16.37 10.98
#